data_16fdc8da93d8ef9b995914ffdb424513
#
_entry.id   16fdc8da93d8ef9b995914ffdb424513
#
_cell.length_a   1.000
_cell.length_b   1.000
_cell.length_c   1.000
_cell.angle_alpha   90.00
_cell.angle_beta   90.00
_cell.angle_gamma   90.00
#
_symmetry.space_group_name_H-M   'P 1'
#
loop_
_entity.id
_entity.type
_entity.pdbx_description
1 polymer ?
#
loop_
_entity_poly.entity_id
_entity_poly.type
_entity_poly.pdbx_seq_one_letter_code
_entity_poly.pdbx_strand_id
1 'polypeptide(L)'
;MRATAAVLLVLCLLAVGHAWDCQPVVDIKNLMQIDAGLGQVVATNTSQIPYYLVGNEWIRLPGSLKHITVGPAGIWGVNKADSIYKYVAGNWVQAAGNLKQLDAGGDQFVVGVNINDTPYCRTRSATVGYKGPDSPFPWTGLPGAVKYNSCGPFGCWHVRSGKEDTCQNNRWSQIDGKLSMIEVATDGSVFGVNSAGQVSTRDGITASKPEGTGWSNVPMCMQMKHVTYDLGRLWVVSKSGFTMVCTH
;
A
#
# COMPACT_ATOMS: atom_id res chain seq x y z
N MET A 1 -20.59 12.24 -22.31
CA MET A 1 -19.54 11.82 -21.36
C MET A 1 -19.98 10.72 -20.38
N ARG A 2 -21.20 10.72 -19.83
CA ARG A 2 -21.67 9.66 -18.90
C ARG A 2 -21.91 8.29 -19.58
N ALA A 3 -22.41 8.29 -20.81
CA ALA A 3 -22.66 7.04 -21.56
C ALA A 3 -21.36 6.32 -21.99
N THR A 4 -20.33 7.06 -22.37
CA THR A 4 -19.03 6.52 -22.74
C THR A 4 -18.30 5.85 -21.58
N ALA A 5 -18.42 6.41 -20.35
CA ALA A 5 -17.85 5.82 -19.16
C ALA A 5 -18.55 4.51 -18.77
N ALA A 6 -19.87 4.44 -18.91
CA ALA A 6 -20.64 3.22 -18.63
C ALA A 6 -20.35 2.11 -19.66
N VAL A 7 -20.20 2.44 -20.94
CA VAL A 7 -19.84 1.46 -21.99
C VAL A 7 -18.41 0.94 -21.79
N LEU A 8 -17.46 1.80 -21.43
CA LEU A 8 -16.09 1.37 -21.08
C LEU A 8 -16.09 0.46 -19.86
N LEU A 9 -16.91 0.75 -18.85
CA LEU A 9 -17.04 -0.08 -17.66
C LEU A 9 -17.59 -1.48 -17.99
N VAL A 10 -18.63 -1.55 -18.81
CA VAL A 10 -19.21 -2.83 -19.27
C VAL A 10 -18.21 -3.63 -20.10
N LEU A 11 -17.48 -2.98 -21.01
CA LEU A 11 -16.43 -3.62 -21.80
C LEU A 11 -15.25 -4.08 -20.90
N CYS A 12 -14.96 -3.36 -19.84
CA CYS A 12 -13.98 -3.72 -18.84
C CYS A 12 -14.35 -5.03 -18.11
N LEU A 13 -15.59 -5.16 -17.70
CA LEU A 13 -16.08 -6.38 -17.03
C LEU A 13 -16.13 -7.60 -17.96
N LEU A 14 -16.30 -7.38 -19.26
CA LEU A 14 -16.32 -8.46 -20.26
C LEU A 14 -14.94 -8.89 -20.74
N ALA A 15 -13.93 -8.03 -20.66
CA ALA A 15 -12.57 -8.30 -21.15
C ALA A 15 -11.66 -9.05 -20.17
N VAL A 16 -12.02 -9.11 -18.88
CA VAL A 16 -11.27 -9.81 -17.83
C VAL A 16 -11.69 -11.28 -17.76
N GLY A 17 -11.58 -11.97 -18.87
CA GLY A 17 -11.79 -13.42 -18.92
C GLY A 17 -10.65 -14.15 -18.19
N HIS A 18 -10.95 -14.86 -17.13
CA HIS A 18 -10.27 -16.02 -16.56
C HIS A 18 -9.21 -15.86 -15.46
N ALA A 19 -8.85 -14.65 -14.99
CA ALA A 19 -7.92 -14.56 -13.87
C ALA A 19 -8.47 -13.76 -12.66
N TRP A 20 -9.12 -12.62 -12.90
CA TRP A 20 -9.63 -11.76 -11.83
C TRP A 20 -11.04 -11.24 -12.16
N ASP A 21 -12.00 -11.48 -11.27
CA ASP A 21 -13.35 -10.88 -11.35
C ASP A 21 -13.35 -9.58 -10.56
N CYS A 22 -13.48 -8.45 -11.27
CA CYS A 22 -13.37 -7.11 -10.71
C CYS A 22 -14.72 -6.42 -10.65
N GLN A 23 -15.12 -5.98 -9.46
CA GLN A 23 -16.34 -5.24 -9.22
C GLN A 23 -16.04 -3.79 -8.84
N PRO A 24 -16.83 -2.82 -9.34
CA PRO A 24 -16.64 -1.42 -8.97
C PRO A 24 -17.01 -1.17 -7.50
N VAL A 25 -16.22 -0.35 -6.83
CA VAL A 25 -16.53 0.19 -5.51
C VAL A 25 -17.19 1.54 -5.71
N VAL A 26 -18.51 1.61 -5.52
CA VAL A 26 -19.33 2.78 -5.91
C VAL A 26 -19.46 3.86 -4.83
N ASP A 27 -19.27 3.50 -3.57
CA ASP A 27 -19.53 4.37 -2.42
C ASP A 27 -18.37 5.30 -2.05
N ILE A 28 -17.23 5.11 -2.67
CA ILE A 28 -16.07 5.97 -2.48
C ILE A 28 -15.53 6.44 -3.84
N LYS A 29 -15.15 7.71 -3.92
CA LYS A 29 -14.72 8.33 -5.18
C LYS A 29 -13.41 9.09 -5.03
N ASN A 30 -12.72 9.24 -6.17
CA ASN A 30 -11.50 10.03 -6.26
C ASN A 30 -10.42 9.57 -5.28
N LEU A 31 -10.29 8.24 -5.09
CA LEU A 31 -9.24 7.73 -4.25
C LEU A 31 -7.86 8.08 -4.81
N MET A 32 -6.98 8.43 -3.93
CA MET A 32 -5.57 8.66 -4.20
C MET A 32 -4.76 7.41 -3.89
N GLN A 33 -5.09 6.73 -2.78
CA GLN A 33 -4.38 5.58 -2.27
C GLN A 33 -5.35 4.70 -1.45
N ILE A 34 -5.09 3.40 -1.44
CA ILE A 34 -5.83 2.38 -0.71
C ILE A 34 -4.82 1.39 -0.12
N ASP A 35 -5.11 0.84 1.05
CA ASP A 35 -4.31 -0.19 1.68
C ASP A 35 -5.18 -1.21 2.41
N ALA A 36 -4.75 -2.48 2.38
CA ALA A 36 -5.47 -3.59 2.98
C ALA A 36 -4.51 -4.51 3.75
N GLY A 37 -4.89 -4.88 4.96
CA GLY A 37 -4.14 -5.83 5.78
C GLY A 37 -4.95 -6.36 6.96
N LEU A 38 -4.81 -7.66 7.23
CA LEU A 38 -5.53 -8.37 8.30
C LEU A 38 -7.07 -8.24 8.23
N GLY A 39 -7.63 -8.25 7.02
CA GLY A 39 -9.06 -8.09 6.79
C GLY A 39 -9.58 -6.66 6.92
N GLN A 40 -8.71 -5.70 7.14
CA GLN A 40 -9.05 -4.28 7.22
C GLN A 40 -8.67 -3.58 5.91
N VAL A 41 -9.43 -2.56 5.54
CA VAL A 41 -9.14 -1.74 4.35
C VAL A 41 -9.25 -0.27 4.72
N VAL A 42 -8.24 0.49 4.37
CA VAL A 42 -8.18 1.93 4.57
C VAL A 42 -7.86 2.64 3.25
N ALA A 43 -8.27 3.89 3.14
CA ALA A 43 -8.02 4.65 1.92
C ALA A 43 -7.93 6.15 2.21
N THR A 44 -7.35 6.89 1.29
CA THR A 44 -7.43 8.35 1.27
C THR A 44 -7.78 8.83 -0.13
N ASN A 45 -8.56 9.91 -0.21
CA ASN A 45 -8.96 10.50 -1.47
C ASN A 45 -8.08 11.70 -1.86
N THR A 46 -8.29 12.26 -3.04
CA THR A 46 -7.54 13.42 -3.55
C THR A 46 -7.71 14.69 -2.70
N SER A 47 -8.75 14.75 -1.86
CA SER A 47 -8.95 15.80 -0.86
C SER A 47 -8.29 15.46 0.48
N GLN A 48 -7.48 14.37 0.54
CA GLN A 48 -6.77 13.88 1.73
C GLN A 48 -7.71 13.51 2.88
N ILE A 49 -8.93 13.10 2.58
CA ILE A 49 -9.87 12.58 3.57
C ILE A 49 -9.57 11.09 3.75
N PRO A 50 -9.23 10.64 4.97
CA PRO A 50 -9.02 9.23 5.26
C PRO A 50 -10.34 8.50 5.50
N TYR A 51 -10.37 7.23 5.10
CA TYR A 51 -11.52 6.34 5.23
C TYR A 51 -11.10 4.96 5.74
N TYR A 52 -12.03 4.28 6.37
CA TYR A 52 -11.93 2.90 6.83
C TYR A 52 -13.17 2.14 6.39
N LEU A 53 -12.99 0.93 5.85
CA LEU A 53 -14.09 0.08 5.39
C LEU A 53 -14.61 -0.79 6.55
N VAL A 54 -15.90 -0.71 6.84
CA VAL A 54 -16.60 -1.54 7.82
C VAL A 54 -17.72 -2.29 7.12
N GLY A 55 -17.57 -3.60 6.97
CA GLY A 55 -18.47 -4.35 6.10
C GLY A 55 -18.37 -3.85 4.66
N ASN A 56 -19.43 -3.23 4.15
CA ASN A 56 -19.46 -2.61 2.82
C ASN A 56 -19.54 -1.08 2.87
N GLU A 57 -19.45 -0.46 4.05
CA GLU A 57 -19.57 0.98 4.22
C GLU A 57 -18.21 1.65 4.45
N TRP A 58 -17.93 2.74 3.73
CA TRP A 58 -16.76 3.56 3.92
C TRP A 58 -17.01 4.62 4.99
N ILE A 59 -16.41 4.43 6.14
CA ILE A 59 -16.50 5.35 7.27
C ILE A 59 -15.37 6.38 7.17
N ARG A 60 -15.75 7.66 7.16
CA ARG A 60 -14.76 8.75 7.18
C ARG A 60 -14.07 8.79 8.54
N LEU A 61 -12.75 8.79 8.53
CA LEU A 61 -11.93 9.06 9.70
C LEU A 61 -11.69 10.57 9.89
N PRO A 62 -11.43 11.03 11.10
CA PRO A 62 -11.09 12.43 11.36
C PRO A 62 -9.75 12.81 10.71
N GLY A 63 -9.48 14.09 10.58
CA GLY A 63 -8.19 14.63 10.12
C GLY A 63 -8.03 14.65 8.60
N SER A 64 -6.76 14.78 8.17
CA SER A 64 -6.37 14.88 6.76
C SER A 64 -5.05 14.17 6.55
N LEU A 65 -5.03 13.16 5.69
CA LEU A 65 -3.86 12.32 5.40
C LEU A 65 -3.67 12.18 3.89
N LYS A 66 -2.43 12.32 3.43
CA LYS A 66 -2.07 12.03 2.05
C LYS A 66 -1.73 10.56 1.81
N HIS A 67 -1.37 9.82 2.85
CA HIS A 67 -1.11 8.39 2.82
C HIS A 67 -1.61 7.74 4.11
N ILE A 68 -2.18 6.55 4.01
CA ILE A 68 -2.70 5.75 5.14
C ILE A 68 -2.36 4.28 4.91
N THR A 69 -2.07 3.53 5.96
CA THR A 69 -1.75 2.10 5.88
C THR A 69 -2.34 1.34 7.05
N VAL A 70 -2.55 0.05 6.85
CA VAL A 70 -3.09 -0.86 7.86
C VAL A 70 -2.41 -2.23 7.78
N GLY A 71 -2.11 -2.80 8.93
CA GLY A 71 -1.51 -4.13 9.02
C GLY A 71 -1.26 -4.56 10.47
N PRO A 72 -0.36 -5.52 10.71
CA PRO A 72 -0.04 -6.00 12.05
C PRO A 72 0.43 -4.92 13.02
N ALA A 73 0.97 -3.82 12.51
CA ALA A 73 1.38 -2.66 13.31
C ALA A 73 0.22 -1.71 13.67
N GLY A 74 -1.01 -1.96 13.19
CA GLY A 74 -2.18 -1.10 13.32
C GLY A 74 -2.35 -0.13 12.16
N ILE A 75 -3.18 0.89 12.35
CA ILE A 75 -3.46 1.92 11.33
C ILE A 75 -2.54 3.11 11.56
N TRP A 76 -1.84 3.52 10.50
CA TRP A 76 -0.92 4.65 10.50
C TRP A 76 -1.15 5.55 9.29
N GLY A 77 -0.71 6.79 9.38
CA GLY A 77 -0.82 7.70 8.26
C GLY A 77 0.14 8.87 8.33
N VAL A 78 0.29 9.57 7.22
CA VAL A 78 1.05 10.80 7.12
C VAL A 78 0.20 11.91 6.51
N ASN A 79 0.33 13.11 7.05
CA ASN A 79 -0.37 14.29 6.55
C ASN A 79 0.42 15.00 5.43
N LYS A 80 -0.12 16.10 4.94
CA LYS A 80 0.50 16.95 3.91
C LYS A 80 1.90 17.47 4.30
N ALA A 81 2.14 17.67 5.59
CA ALA A 81 3.41 18.16 6.12
C ALA A 81 4.39 17.02 6.47
N ASP A 82 4.14 15.80 6.01
CA ASP A 82 4.93 14.60 6.30
C ASP A 82 4.90 14.16 7.78
N SER A 83 4.06 14.78 8.63
CA SER A 83 3.91 14.38 10.02
C SER A 83 3.23 13.01 10.11
N ILE A 84 3.74 12.17 10.99
CA ILE A 84 3.35 10.77 11.15
C ILE A 84 2.32 10.65 12.27
N TYR A 85 1.30 9.81 12.05
CA TYR A 85 0.25 9.55 13.02
C TYR A 85 -0.06 8.06 13.12
N LYS A 86 -0.38 7.61 14.34
CA LYS A 86 -1.00 6.30 14.61
C LYS A 86 -2.45 6.52 15.01
N TYR A 87 -3.35 5.69 14.50
CA TYR A 87 -4.75 5.69 14.92
C TYR A 87 -4.91 4.82 16.17
N VAL A 88 -5.34 5.43 17.27
CA VAL A 88 -5.48 4.76 18.56
C VAL A 88 -6.81 5.18 19.20
N ALA A 89 -7.67 4.23 19.49
CA ALA A 89 -8.95 4.45 20.19
C ALA A 89 -9.77 5.62 19.58
N GLY A 90 -9.89 5.67 18.25
CA GLY A 90 -10.69 6.68 17.57
C GLY A 90 -9.97 8.01 17.26
N ASN A 91 -8.71 8.16 17.66
CA ASN A 91 -7.96 9.41 17.51
C ASN A 91 -6.61 9.20 16.80
N TRP A 92 -6.15 10.22 16.09
CA TRP A 92 -4.80 10.27 15.56
C TRP A 92 -3.83 10.80 16.62
N VAL A 93 -2.86 9.98 16.97
CA VAL A 93 -1.78 10.31 17.89
C VAL A 93 -0.51 10.53 17.08
N GLN A 94 0.06 11.73 17.17
CA GLN A 94 1.26 12.08 16.41
C GLN A 94 2.47 11.30 16.90
N ALA A 95 3.25 10.77 15.99
CA ALA A 95 4.54 10.15 16.22
C ALA A 95 5.68 11.08 15.77
N ALA A 96 6.82 11.00 16.40
CA ALA A 96 8.00 11.77 16.02
C ALA A 96 8.53 11.34 14.64
N GLY A 97 9.14 12.28 13.91
CA GLY A 97 9.70 12.09 12.58
C GLY A 97 8.80 12.58 11.45
N ASN A 98 9.35 12.56 10.24
CA ASN A 98 8.66 13.01 9.03
C ASN A 98 8.87 11.98 7.91
N LEU A 99 7.78 11.48 7.33
CA LEU A 99 7.78 10.54 6.21
C LEU A 99 6.77 10.99 5.15
N LYS A 100 7.12 10.82 3.88
CA LYS A 100 6.18 11.08 2.78
C LYS A 100 5.27 9.89 2.46
N GLN A 101 5.72 8.68 2.82
CA GLN A 101 5.04 7.40 2.65
C GLN A 101 5.43 6.50 3.82
N LEU A 102 4.52 5.66 4.28
CA LEU A 102 4.77 4.64 5.29
C LEU A 102 3.92 3.38 5.01
N ASP A 103 4.36 2.27 5.59
CA ASP A 103 3.68 0.99 5.52
C ASP A 103 3.74 0.27 6.87
N ALA A 104 2.62 -0.33 7.27
CA ALA A 104 2.42 -1.06 8.52
C ALA A 104 2.25 -2.58 8.33
N GLY A 105 2.56 -3.09 7.12
CA GLY A 105 2.38 -4.49 6.74
C GLY A 105 3.41 -5.46 7.32
N GLY A 106 4.53 -4.98 7.84
CA GLY A 106 5.53 -5.82 8.48
C GLY A 106 5.05 -6.48 9.77
N ASP A 107 5.78 -7.48 10.29
CA ASP A 107 5.45 -8.17 11.56
C ASP A 107 5.50 -7.20 12.75
N GLN A 108 4.45 -6.41 12.89
CA GLN A 108 4.26 -5.39 13.94
C GLN A 108 5.31 -4.27 13.95
N PHE A 109 5.96 -4.00 12.83
CA PHE A 109 6.83 -2.85 12.63
C PHE A 109 6.34 -1.95 11.50
N VAL A 110 6.79 -0.71 11.50
CA VAL A 110 6.44 0.28 10.47
C VAL A 110 7.70 0.66 9.71
N VAL A 111 7.58 0.73 8.41
CA VAL A 111 8.61 1.27 7.51
C VAL A 111 8.12 2.52 6.82
N GLY A 112 9.00 3.30 6.26
CA GLY A 112 8.60 4.45 5.47
C GLY A 112 9.76 5.15 4.80
N VAL A 113 9.44 6.16 4.02
CA VAL A 113 10.38 6.94 3.21
C VAL A 113 10.18 8.42 3.50
N ASN A 114 11.27 9.14 3.76
CA ASN A 114 11.22 10.60 3.95
C ASN A 114 11.25 11.36 2.62
N ILE A 115 11.16 12.68 2.69
CA ILE A 115 11.14 13.55 1.51
C ILE A 115 12.43 13.45 0.67
N ASN A 116 13.56 13.07 1.28
CA ASN A 116 14.85 12.89 0.63
C ASN A 116 15.07 11.48 0.07
N ASP A 117 14.01 10.68 -0.05
CA ASP A 117 14.07 9.29 -0.49
C ASP A 117 14.83 8.33 0.46
N THR A 118 15.11 8.75 1.70
CA THR A 118 15.76 7.89 2.69
C THR A 118 14.74 6.94 3.31
N PRO A 119 14.98 5.61 3.26
CA PRO A 119 14.11 4.64 3.93
C PRO A 119 14.40 4.58 5.43
N TYR A 120 13.36 4.38 6.20
CA TYR A 120 13.40 4.21 7.64
C TYR A 120 12.56 3.01 8.08
N CYS A 121 13.02 2.36 9.12
CA CYS A 121 12.31 1.27 9.77
C CYS A 121 12.12 1.59 11.26
N ARG A 122 11.04 1.09 11.82
CA ARG A 122 10.72 1.18 13.23
C ARG A 122 10.57 -0.22 13.80
N THR A 123 11.27 -0.52 14.90
CA THR A 123 11.25 -1.86 15.50
C THR A 123 9.86 -2.23 16.04
N ARG A 124 9.59 -3.54 16.13
CA ARG A 124 8.37 -4.10 16.71
C ARG A 124 8.09 -3.56 18.12
N SER A 125 9.06 -3.60 19.00
CA SER A 125 8.92 -3.13 20.39
C SER A 125 8.55 -1.65 20.46
N ALA A 126 9.17 -0.81 19.64
CA ALA A 126 8.85 0.60 19.55
C ALA A 126 7.46 0.86 18.94
N THR A 127 7.01 0.04 18.00
CA THR A 127 5.72 0.18 17.32
C THR A 127 4.56 -0.26 18.22
N VAL A 128 4.66 -1.43 18.82
CA VAL A 128 3.62 -2.01 19.71
C VAL A 128 3.51 -1.21 21.00
N GLY A 129 4.64 -0.82 21.57
CA GLY A 129 4.70 -0.04 22.82
C GLY A 129 4.35 1.43 22.69
N TYR A 130 4.01 1.91 21.48
CA TYR A 130 3.71 3.33 21.28
C TYR A 130 2.41 3.76 21.97
N LYS A 131 2.52 4.63 22.96
CA LYS A 131 1.41 5.13 23.77
C LYS A 131 1.14 6.63 23.58
N GLY A 132 1.95 7.32 22.81
CA GLY A 132 1.80 8.75 22.60
C GLY A 132 3.11 9.49 22.34
N PRO A 133 3.08 10.83 22.25
CA PRO A 133 4.23 11.66 21.85
C PRO A 133 5.47 11.49 22.75
N ASP A 134 5.26 11.17 24.03
CA ASP A 134 6.34 10.99 25.02
C ASP A 134 6.96 9.59 25.01
N SER A 135 6.45 8.68 24.19
CA SER A 135 7.04 7.35 24.06
C SER A 135 8.36 7.43 23.29
N PRO A 136 9.45 6.83 23.78
CA PRO A 136 10.71 6.80 23.06
C PRO A 136 10.52 6.12 21.69
N PHE A 137 11.02 6.76 20.64
CA PHE A 137 10.63 6.39 19.29
C PHE A 137 11.74 6.53 18.26
N PRO A 138 12.79 5.72 18.35
CA PRO A 138 13.84 5.78 17.34
C PRO A 138 13.37 5.21 16.01
N TRP A 139 13.51 5.99 14.96
CA TRP A 139 13.58 5.52 13.60
C TRP A 139 15.01 5.10 13.28
N THR A 140 15.17 3.94 12.69
CA THR A 140 16.46 3.49 12.16
C THR A 140 16.49 3.77 10.67
N GLY A 141 17.44 4.59 10.22
CA GLY A 141 17.70 4.81 8.80
C GLY A 141 18.26 3.54 8.16
N LEU A 142 17.74 3.20 6.99
CA LEU A 142 18.22 2.11 6.18
C LEU A 142 19.06 2.66 5.02
N PRO A 143 20.04 1.90 4.50
CA PRO A 143 20.84 2.35 3.36
C PRO A 143 20.00 2.39 2.09
N GLY A 144 20.40 3.26 1.16
CA GLY A 144 19.78 3.40 -0.16
C GLY A 144 18.89 4.64 -0.29
N ALA A 145 18.35 4.82 -1.49
CA ALA A 145 17.40 5.88 -1.81
C ALA A 145 16.18 5.24 -2.49
N VAL A 146 15.00 5.36 -1.88
CA VAL A 146 13.78 4.66 -2.30
C VAL A 146 12.62 5.62 -2.47
N LYS A 147 11.73 5.32 -3.40
CA LYS A 147 10.53 6.10 -3.68
C LYS A 147 9.31 5.60 -2.91
N TYR A 148 9.24 4.30 -2.71
CA TYR A 148 8.14 3.59 -2.07
C TYR A 148 8.68 2.36 -1.34
N ASN A 149 8.10 2.00 -0.21
CA ASN A 149 8.51 0.89 0.63
C ASN A 149 7.29 0.18 1.21
N SER A 150 7.28 -1.15 1.14
CA SER A 150 6.24 -1.99 1.74
C SER A 150 6.85 -3.26 2.31
N CYS A 151 6.28 -3.78 3.39
CA CYS A 151 6.80 -4.92 4.12
C CYS A 151 5.71 -5.92 4.46
N GLY A 152 6.09 -7.20 4.47
CA GLY A 152 5.23 -8.30 4.84
C GLY A 152 5.99 -9.37 5.64
N PRO A 153 5.41 -10.57 5.78
CA PRO A 153 5.94 -11.61 6.65
C PRO A 153 7.31 -12.15 6.21
N PHE A 154 7.65 -12.03 4.93
CA PHE A 154 8.91 -12.57 4.38
C PHE A 154 9.97 -11.50 4.12
N GLY A 155 9.70 -10.25 4.45
CA GLY A 155 10.65 -9.15 4.30
C GLY A 155 10.03 -7.89 3.70
N CYS A 156 10.89 -6.94 3.36
CA CYS A 156 10.51 -5.65 2.83
C CYS A 156 10.91 -5.51 1.37
N TRP A 157 10.08 -4.79 0.64
CA TRP A 157 10.28 -4.47 -0.77
C TRP A 157 10.29 -2.96 -0.94
N HIS A 158 11.10 -2.46 -1.84
CA HIS A 158 11.08 -1.05 -2.17
C HIS A 158 11.25 -0.78 -3.67
N VAL A 159 10.78 0.38 -4.08
CA VAL A 159 10.96 0.91 -5.43
C VAL A 159 12.02 2.02 -5.39
N ARG A 160 13.09 1.84 -6.15
CA ARG A 160 14.07 2.89 -6.50
C ARG A 160 13.77 3.38 -7.91
N SER A 161 14.38 4.48 -8.33
CA SER A 161 14.25 4.99 -9.70
C SER A 161 14.52 3.90 -10.76
N GLY A 162 13.46 3.14 -11.10
CA GLY A 162 13.47 2.08 -12.11
C GLY A 162 14.07 0.73 -11.69
N LYS A 163 14.13 0.44 -10.37
CA LYS A 163 14.62 -0.86 -9.84
C LYS A 163 13.87 -1.20 -8.56
N GLU A 164 13.56 -2.47 -8.36
CA GLU A 164 12.99 -3.03 -7.14
C GLU A 164 14.09 -3.77 -6.36
N ASP A 165 14.01 -3.71 -5.04
CA ASP A 165 14.90 -4.41 -4.14
C ASP A 165 14.11 -5.05 -3.00
N THR A 166 14.57 -6.19 -2.49
CA THR A 166 14.07 -6.81 -1.26
C THR A 166 15.06 -6.62 -0.13
N CYS A 167 14.58 -6.54 1.11
CA CYS A 167 15.42 -6.44 2.29
C CYS A 167 15.28 -7.68 3.14
N GLN A 168 16.38 -8.42 3.29
CA GLN A 168 16.54 -9.40 4.36
C GLN A 168 17.79 -9.06 5.17
N ASN A 169 17.66 -9.02 6.48
CA ASN A 169 18.79 -8.77 7.40
C ASN A 169 19.61 -7.52 7.03
N ASN A 170 18.92 -6.42 6.66
CA ASN A 170 19.53 -5.14 6.22
C ASN A 170 20.35 -5.23 4.93
N ARG A 171 20.15 -6.26 4.12
CA ARG A 171 20.77 -6.38 2.80
C ARG A 171 19.69 -6.26 1.72
N TRP A 172 19.90 -5.36 0.77
CA TRP A 172 19.05 -5.17 -0.38
C TRP A 172 19.57 -6.00 -1.56
N SER A 173 18.72 -6.82 -2.14
CA SER A 173 19.00 -7.55 -3.37
C SER A 173 18.18 -6.96 -4.50
N GLN A 174 18.86 -6.54 -5.58
CA GLN A 174 18.20 -5.97 -6.74
C GLN A 174 17.42 -7.06 -7.47
N ILE A 175 16.20 -6.70 -7.89
CA ILE A 175 15.29 -7.55 -8.67
C ILE A 175 14.93 -6.81 -9.97
N ASP A 176 14.71 -7.54 -11.04
CA ASP A 176 14.26 -6.98 -12.31
C ASP A 176 12.83 -6.44 -12.18
N GLY A 177 12.59 -5.23 -12.70
CA GLY A 177 11.29 -4.59 -12.72
C GLY A 177 11.39 -3.09 -12.97
N LYS A 178 10.24 -2.44 -13.11
CA LYS A 178 10.11 -0.97 -13.32
C LYS A 178 8.82 -0.44 -12.67
N LEU A 179 8.59 -0.80 -11.41
CA LEU A 179 7.41 -0.35 -10.69
C LEU A 179 7.54 1.12 -10.23
N SER A 180 6.43 1.76 -10.01
CA SER A 180 6.30 3.07 -9.38
C SER A 180 5.76 2.99 -7.97
N MET A 181 5.02 1.93 -7.66
CA MET A 181 4.58 1.57 -6.30
C MET A 181 4.59 0.05 -6.15
N ILE A 182 4.79 -0.42 -4.94
CA ILE A 182 4.84 -1.83 -4.56
C ILE A 182 4.07 -2.03 -3.26
N GLU A 183 3.42 -3.17 -3.14
CA GLU A 183 2.65 -3.55 -1.96
C GLU A 183 2.92 -5.00 -1.59
N VAL A 184 3.14 -5.26 -0.31
CA VAL A 184 3.32 -6.59 0.25
C VAL A 184 2.14 -6.92 1.14
N ALA A 185 1.39 -7.91 0.74
CA ALA A 185 0.21 -8.37 1.45
C ALA A 185 0.53 -9.11 2.75
N THR A 186 -0.47 -9.29 3.60
CA THR A 186 -0.35 -10.01 4.88
C THR A 186 0.07 -11.48 4.71
N ASP A 187 -0.24 -12.09 3.57
CA ASP A 187 0.18 -13.47 3.23
C ASP A 187 1.57 -13.54 2.58
N GLY A 188 2.21 -12.40 2.34
CA GLY A 188 3.50 -12.28 1.67
C GLY A 188 3.45 -12.16 0.15
N SER A 189 2.26 -12.17 -0.44
CA SER A 189 2.08 -11.86 -1.86
C SER A 189 2.53 -10.44 -2.16
N VAL A 190 3.15 -10.23 -3.32
CA VAL A 190 3.67 -8.90 -3.72
C VAL A 190 3.01 -8.48 -5.02
N PHE A 191 2.45 -7.29 -5.00
CA PHE A 191 1.85 -6.64 -6.15
C PHE A 191 2.50 -5.29 -6.39
N GLY A 192 2.42 -4.80 -7.61
CA GLY A 192 2.92 -3.47 -7.91
C GLY A 192 2.34 -2.88 -9.18
N VAL A 193 2.52 -1.57 -9.33
CA VAL A 193 2.07 -0.80 -10.48
C VAL A 193 3.25 -0.06 -11.08
N ASN A 194 3.42 -0.14 -12.39
CA ASN A 194 4.44 0.63 -13.08
C ASN A 194 3.93 2.03 -13.49
N SER A 195 4.80 2.87 -14.01
CA SER A 195 4.45 4.24 -14.45
C SER A 195 3.43 4.28 -15.60
N ALA A 196 3.35 3.22 -16.41
CA ALA A 196 2.32 3.07 -17.42
C ALA A 196 0.94 2.70 -16.86
N GLY A 197 0.86 2.31 -15.58
CA GLY A 197 -0.38 1.90 -14.91
C GLY A 197 -0.71 0.42 -15.07
N GLN A 198 0.26 -0.40 -15.43
CA GLN A 198 0.12 -1.86 -15.49
C GLN A 198 0.35 -2.46 -14.13
N VAL A 199 -0.49 -3.42 -13.74
CA VAL A 199 -0.40 -4.17 -12.49
C VAL A 199 0.37 -5.46 -12.73
N SER A 200 1.25 -5.81 -11.80
CA SER A 200 1.97 -7.08 -11.81
C SER A 200 1.98 -7.71 -10.41
N THR A 201 2.07 -9.02 -10.35
CA THR A 201 2.31 -9.80 -9.14
C THR A 201 3.66 -10.50 -9.22
N ARG A 202 4.29 -10.72 -8.08
CA ARG A 202 5.56 -11.44 -7.98
C ARG A 202 5.29 -12.94 -7.77
N ASP A 203 5.89 -13.77 -8.60
CA ASP A 203 5.73 -15.22 -8.56
C ASP A 203 6.76 -15.90 -7.65
N GLY A 204 6.42 -17.06 -7.10
CA GLY A 204 7.35 -17.95 -6.41
C GLY A 204 7.93 -17.40 -5.11
N ILE A 205 7.24 -16.47 -4.46
CA ILE A 205 7.62 -15.97 -3.13
C ILE A 205 7.37 -17.06 -2.09
N THR A 206 8.39 -17.34 -1.28
CA THR A 206 8.32 -18.24 -0.13
C THR A 206 9.20 -17.71 1.00
N ALA A 207 9.06 -18.26 2.21
CA ALA A 207 9.93 -17.89 3.34
C ALA A 207 11.42 -18.16 3.05
N SER A 208 11.73 -19.19 2.24
CA SER A 208 13.11 -19.54 1.83
C SER A 208 13.57 -18.80 0.56
N LYS A 209 12.65 -18.21 -0.19
CA LYS A 209 12.91 -17.43 -1.41
C LYS A 209 12.02 -16.19 -1.47
N PRO A 210 12.23 -15.24 -0.57
CA PRO A 210 11.37 -14.06 -0.46
C PRO A 210 11.45 -13.12 -1.67
N GLU A 211 12.54 -13.18 -2.47
CA GLU A 211 12.67 -12.44 -3.73
C GLU A 211 11.84 -13.01 -4.88
N GLY A 212 11.30 -14.22 -4.72
CA GLY A 212 10.50 -14.90 -5.75
C GLY A 212 11.29 -15.23 -7.01
N THR A 213 10.59 -15.44 -8.14
CA THR A 213 11.17 -15.91 -9.40
C THR A 213 10.96 -15.00 -10.60
N GLY A 214 9.86 -14.27 -10.68
CA GLY A 214 9.52 -13.45 -11.82
C GLY A 214 8.33 -12.52 -11.56
N TRP A 215 7.96 -11.72 -12.56
CA TRP A 215 6.77 -10.89 -12.53
C TRP A 215 5.75 -11.39 -13.53
N SER A 216 4.52 -11.61 -13.09
CA SER A 216 3.37 -11.91 -13.94
C SER A 216 2.46 -10.70 -14.06
N ASN A 217 1.98 -10.44 -15.27
CA ASN A 217 1.03 -9.34 -15.51
C ASN A 217 -0.35 -9.71 -14.95
N VAL A 218 -0.95 -8.78 -14.21
CA VAL A 218 -2.34 -8.84 -13.79
C VAL A 218 -3.14 -7.97 -14.75
N PRO A 219 -3.92 -8.57 -15.68
CA PRO A 219 -4.60 -7.81 -16.70
C PRO A 219 -5.67 -6.90 -16.10
N MET A 220 -5.59 -5.62 -16.42
CA MET A 220 -6.54 -4.60 -15.99
C MET A 220 -7.08 -3.85 -17.22
N CYS A 221 -8.36 -3.53 -17.21
CA CYS A 221 -9.04 -2.83 -18.29
C CYS A 221 -8.73 -1.32 -18.36
N MET A 222 -8.04 -0.79 -17.34
CA MET A 222 -7.64 0.62 -17.27
C MET A 222 -6.29 0.77 -16.58
N GLN A 223 -5.69 1.95 -16.72
CA GLN A 223 -4.43 2.25 -16.07
C GLN A 223 -4.62 2.49 -14.56
N MET A 224 -3.89 1.74 -13.75
CA MET A 224 -3.90 1.86 -12.30
C MET A 224 -2.79 2.80 -11.81
N LYS A 225 -2.95 3.32 -10.60
CA LYS A 225 -1.93 4.08 -9.88
C LYS A 225 -1.60 3.47 -8.52
N HIS A 226 -2.52 2.68 -7.97
CA HIS A 226 -2.34 2.02 -6.68
C HIS A 226 -2.99 0.63 -6.67
N VAL A 227 -2.41 -0.28 -5.91
CA VAL A 227 -2.87 -1.64 -5.69
C VAL A 227 -2.57 -2.06 -4.26
N THR A 228 -3.44 -2.87 -3.66
CA THR A 228 -3.20 -3.58 -2.41
C THR A 228 -3.95 -4.90 -2.42
N TYR A 229 -3.46 -5.88 -1.67
CA TYR A 229 -4.05 -7.22 -1.65
C TYR A 229 -4.11 -7.75 -0.22
N ASP A 230 -5.26 -8.29 0.16
CA ASP A 230 -5.43 -9.01 1.42
C ASP A 230 -6.61 -9.99 1.33
N LEU A 231 -6.48 -11.15 1.97
CA LEU A 231 -7.52 -12.18 2.10
C LEU A 231 -8.24 -12.51 0.78
N GLY A 232 -7.48 -12.71 -0.31
CA GLY A 232 -8.03 -13.08 -1.61
C GLY A 232 -8.66 -11.92 -2.40
N ARG A 233 -8.56 -10.69 -1.92
CA ARG A 233 -9.12 -9.49 -2.56
C ARG A 233 -8.02 -8.54 -3.00
N LEU A 234 -7.98 -8.28 -4.30
CA LEU A 234 -7.09 -7.28 -4.89
C LEU A 234 -7.86 -5.97 -5.06
N TRP A 235 -7.47 -4.96 -4.34
CA TRP A 235 -8.02 -3.62 -4.44
C TRP A 235 -7.16 -2.79 -5.38
N VAL A 236 -7.77 -2.13 -6.33
CA VAL A 236 -7.07 -1.31 -7.32
C VAL A 236 -7.70 0.07 -7.45
N VAL A 237 -6.85 1.08 -7.59
CA VAL A 237 -7.26 2.46 -7.84
C VAL A 237 -6.69 2.90 -9.18
N SER A 238 -7.56 3.32 -10.09
CA SER A 238 -7.16 3.81 -11.40
C SER A 238 -6.51 5.20 -11.31
N LYS A 239 -5.81 5.61 -12.35
CA LYS A 239 -5.25 6.97 -12.46
C LYS A 239 -6.31 8.07 -12.33
N SER A 240 -7.56 7.80 -12.69
CA SER A 240 -8.69 8.72 -12.53
C SER A 240 -9.32 8.70 -11.12
N GLY A 241 -8.87 7.81 -10.23
CA GLY A 241 -9.43 7.65 -8.88
C GLY A 241 -10.63 6.71 -8.77
N PHE A 242 -10.94 5.97 -9.85
CA PHE A 242 -11.94 4.90 -9.84
C PHE A 242 -11.39 3.68 -9.11
N THR A 243 -12.19 3.05 -8.27
CA THR A 243 -11.76 1.94 -7.41
C THR A 243 -12.51 0.67 -7.79
N MET A 244 -11.80 -0.44 -7.81
CA MET A 244 -12.38 -1.78 -7.97
C MET A 244 -11.82 -2.72 -6.91
N VAL A 245 -12.58 -3.75 -6.58
CA VAL A 245 -12.14 -4.92 -5.84
C VAL A 245 -12.25 -6.14 -6.75
N CYS A 246 -11.19 -6.91 -6.83
CA CYS A 246 -11.08 -8.08 -7.69
C CYS A 246 -10.85 -9.33 -6.85
N THR A 247 -11.49 -10.44 -7.24
CA THR A 247 -11.26 -11.77 -6.67
C THR A 247 -10.77 -12.72 -7.77
N HIS A 248 -10.06 -13.76 -7.37
CA HIS A 248 -9.52 -14.77 -8.29
C HIS A 248 -10.34 -16.04 -8.23
#